data_38c779ed1e51ac4f72cd084f467e9e6d
#
_entry.id   38c779ed1e51ac4f72cd084f467e9e6d
#
_cell.length_a   1.000
_cell.length_b   1.000
_cell.length_c   1.000
_cell.angle_alpha   90.00
_cell.angle_beta   90.00
_cell.angle_gamma   90.00
#
_symmetry.space_group_name_H-M   'P 1'
#
loop_
_entity.id
_entity.type
_entity.pdbx_description
1 polymer ?
#
loop_
_entity_poly.entity_id
_entity_poly.type
_entity_poly.pdbx_seq_one_letter_code
_entity_poly.pdbx_strand_id
1 'polypeptide(L)'
;MKRMTLAVPAALVAVAALVVVAGAPAKKPALSATPVFKLNLKPSQEVPAIKGLKAGANGSVTFDLTRNASGAITAGDVIFSFNYAFSGPATVTGLHIHQAAKGVNGAIVVGAALSANDAADTDGVGNITSVMTGTSPATLQAILDNPRNYYVNLHTSVYPNGAMREQMHNPKKG
;
A
#
# COMPACT_ATOMS: atom_id res chain seq x y z
N MET A 1 -61.28 14.56 -76.78
CA MET A 1 -60.58 13.48 -76.01
C MET A 1 -59.31 14.03 -75.51
N LYS A 2 -59.21 14.41 -74.17
CA LYS A 2 -58.04 14.88 -73.52
C LYS A 2 -57.27 13.70 -72.88
N ARG A 3 -56.07 13.47 -73.33
CA ARG A 3 -55.17 12.47 -72.70
C ARG A 3 -54.55 13.05 -71.46
N MET A 4 -54.83 12.43 -70.35
CA MET A 4 -54.21 12.77 -69.03
C MET A 4 -52.95 11.94 -68.88
N THR A 5 -51.80 12.61 -68.84
CA THR A 5 -50.48 11.99 -68.54
C THR A 5 -50.32 11.98 -67.06
N LEU A 6 -50.20 10.78 -66.45
CA LEU A 6 -49.83 10.60 -65.07
C LEU A 6 -48.30 10.73 -64.92
N ALA A 7 -47.84 11.67 -64.09
CA ALA A 7 -46.46 11.78 -63.67
C ALA A 7 -46.25 10.87 -62.47
N VAL A 8 -45.29 9.99 -62.55
CA VAL A 8 -44.79 9.16 -61.40
C VAL A 8 -43.68 9.90 -60.67
N PRO A 9 -43.78 10.14 -59.36
CA PRO A 9 -42.69 10.74 -58.66
C PRO A 9 -41.56 9.73 -58.39
N ALA A 10 -40.32 10.10 -58.77
CA ALA A 10 -39.09 9.35 -58.41
C ALA A 10 -38.81 9.50 -56.93
N ALA A 11 -38.85 8.41 -56.17
CA ALA A 11 -38.45 8.35 -54.81
C ALA A 11 -36.92 8.34 -54.72
N LEU A 12 -36.36 9.39 -54.13
CA LEU A 12 -34.91 9.49 -53.84
C LEU A 12 -34.61 8.63 -52.58
N VAL A 13 -33.94 7.52 -52.76
CA VAL A 13 -33.44 6.69 -51.62
C VAL A 13 -32.13 7.29 -51.18
N ALA A 14 -32.14 7.97 -50.00
CA ALA A 14 -30.92 8.41 -49.35
C ALA A 14 -30.28 7.23 -48.63
N VAL A 15 -29.16 6.74 -49.15
CA VAL A 15 -28.32 5.76 -48.46
C VAL A 15 -27.48 6.51 -47.42
N ALA A 16 -27.86 6.39 -46.16
CA ALA A 16 -27.03 6.87 -45.02
C ALA A 16 -25.85 5.92 -44.84
N ALA A 17 -24.65 6.39 -45.16
CA ALA A 17 -23.41 5.66 -44.87
C ALA A 17 -23.15 5.71 -43.37
N LEU A 18 -23.27 4.56 -42.68
CA LEU A 18 -22.88 4.39 -41.28
C LEU A 18 -21.35 4.40 -41.20
N VAL A 19 -20.77 5.52 -40.74
CA VAL A 19 -19.33 5.59 -40.44
C VAL A 19 -19.09 4.90 -39.10
N VAL A 20 -18.60 3.67 -39.15
CA VAL A 20 -18.10 2.96 -37.95
C VAL A 20 -16.77 3.58 -37.59
N VAL A 21 -16.75 4.47 -36.61
CA VAL A 21 -15.50 4.94 -36.01
C VAL A 21 -14.93 3.78 -35.20
N ALA A 22 -13.93 3.08 -35.75
CA ALA A 22 -13.18 2.10 -35.02
C ALA A 22 -12.48 2.81 -33.84
N GLY A 23 -12.99 2.62 -32.61
CA GLY A 23 -12.34 3.11 -31.41
C GLY A 23 -10.92 2.56 -31.33
N ALA A 24 -9.94 3.41 -31.07
CA ALA A 24 -8.57 2.97 -30.84
C ALA A 24 -8.57 1.91 -29.73
N PRO A 25 -7.77 0.84 -29.84
CA PRO A 25 -7.70 -0.19 -28.80
C PRO A 25 -7.33 0.45 -27.47
N ALA A 26 -8.13 0.22 -26.44
CA ALA A 26 -7.84 0.69 -25.09
C ALA A 26 -6.45 0.19 -24.69
N LYS A 27 -5.53 1.11 -24.38
CA LYS A 27 -4.19 0.77 -23.92
C LYS A 27 -4.35 -0.09 -22.65
N LYS A 28 -3.87 -1.34 -22.70
CA LYS A 28 -3.86 -2.24 -21.54
C LYS A 28 -3.22 -1.48 -20.37
N PRO A 29 -3.86 -1.41 -19.18
CA PRO A 29 -3.24 -0.75 -18.03
C PRO A 29 -1.86 -1.34 -17.80
N ALA A 30 -0.83 -0.50 -17.74
CA ALA A 30 0.49 -0.95 -17.32
C ALA A 30 0.33 -1.49 -15.90
N LEU A 31 0.86 -2.68 -15.62
CA LEU A 31 0.97 -3.20 -14.26
C LEU A 31 1.72 -2.14 -13.45
N SER A 32 1.02 -1.49 -12.52
CA SER A 32 1.65 -0.52 -11.62
C SER A 32 2.65 -1.30 -10.78
N ALA A 33 3.90 -0.81 -10.70
CA ALA A 33 4.90 -1.43 -9.85
C ALA A 33 4.37 -1.51 -8.41
N THR A 34 4.53 -2.66 -7.78
CA THR A 34 4.16 -2.87 -6.37
C THR A 34 5.02 -1.98 -5.48
N PRO A 35 4.45 -1.04 -4.70
CA PRO A 35 5.24 -0.19 -3.81
C PRO A 35 5.88 -1.01 -2.69
N VAL A 36 7.22 -0.96 -2.58
CA VAL A 36 7.98 -1.66 -1.53
C VAL A 36 8.81 -0.65 -0.75
N PHE A 37 8.54 -0.55 0.54
CA PHE A 37 9.29 0.28 1.49
C PHE A 37 10.31 -0.60 2.21
N LYS A 38 11.60 -0.41 1.92
CA LYS A 38 12.69 -1.07 2.64
C LYS A 38 13.03 -0.26 3.88
N LEU A 39 13.10 -0.93 5.03
CA LEU A 39 13.20 -0.29 6.35
C LEU A 39 14.26 -1.00 7.21
N ASN A 40 14.91 -0.20 8.06
CA ASN A 40 15.89 -0.67 9.04
C ASN A 40 15.62 0.04 10.39
N LEU A 41 14.72 -0.56 11.18
CA LEU A 41 14.24 -0.03 12.43
C LEU A 41 15.35 -0.02 13.48
N LYS A 42 15.47 1.08 14.24
CA LYS A 42 16.48 1.25 15.27
C LYS A 42 15.90 1.89 16.53
N PRO A 43 16.39 1.48 17.73
CA PRO A 43 16.00 2.10 19.00
C PRO A 43 16.34 3.60 19.07
N SER A 44 17.44 4.00 18.44
CA SER A 44 17.87 5.40 18.40
C SER A 44 16.96 6.33 17.62
N GLN A 45 16.03 5.78 16.84
CA GLN A 45 15.04 6.54 16.08
C GLN A 45 13.71 6.70 16.84
N GLU A 46 13.55 6.06 18.00
CA GLU A 46 12.39 6.26 18.87
C GLU A 46 12.27 7.70 19.39
N VAL A 47 11.09 8.06 19.87
CA VAL A 47 10.82 9.37 20.49
C VAL A 47 10.16 9.17 21.86
N PRO A 48 10.91 9.43 22.92
CA PRO A 48 12.34 9.76 22.98
C PRO A 48 13.24 8.58 22.54
N ALA A 49 14.42 8.90 22.04
CA ALA A 49 15.38 7.89 21.58
C ALA A 49 15.79 6.94 22.73
N ILE A 50 15.76 5.62 22.47
CA ILE A 50 16.18 4.62 23.45
C ILE A 50 17.70 4.44 23.35
N LYS A 51 18.38 4.77 24.42
CA LYS A 51 19.84 4.60 24.55
C LYS A 51 20.16 3.26 25.20
N GLY A 52 21.22 2.59 24.72
CA GLY A 52 21.72 1.35 25.31
C GLY A 52 20.99 0.08 24.88
N LEU A 53 19.80 0.15 24.32
CA LEU A 53 19.12 -1.03 23.75
C LEU A 53 19.87 -1.49 22.50
N LYS A 54 20.45 -2.70 22.57
CA LYS A 54 21.06 -3.36 21.42
C LYS A 54 20.01 -4.19 20.72
N ALA A 55 19.38 -3.59 19.74
CA ALA A 55 18.34 -4.22 18.92
C ALA A 55 18.30 -3.59 17.53
N GLY A 56 17.73 -4.31 16.58
CA GLY A 56 17.48 -3.84 15.23
C GLY A 56 16.45 -4.73 14.52
N ALA A 57 15.76 -4.17 13.55
CA ALA A 57 14.94 -4.95 12.64
C ALA A 57 15.12 -4.42 11.23
N ASN A 58 15.25 -5.33 10.26
CA ASN A 58 15.32 -4.99 8.85
C ASN A 58 14.26 -5.75 8.06
N GLY A 59 13.72 -5.12 7.06
CA GLY A 59 12.65 -5.73 6.29
C GLY A 59 11.96 -4.80 5.32
N SER A 60 10.71 -5.09 5.06
CA SER A 60 9.90 -4.31 4.14
C SER A 60 8.43 -4.27 4.52
N VAL A 61 7.79 -3.18 4.10
CA VAL A 61 6.35 -3.08 3.97
C VAL A 61 6.03 -3.01 2.47
N THR A 62 5.21 -3.93 1.99
CA THR A 62 4.79 -4.03 0.60
C THR A 62 3.30 -3.75 0.51
N PHE A 63 2.88 -2.93 -0.46
CA PHE A 63 1.48 -2.66 -0.72
C PHE A 63 1.04 -3.40 -1.97
N ASP A 64 0.25 -4.47 -1.80
CA ASP A 64 -0.40 -5.16 -2.90
C ASP A 64 -1.73 -4.45 -3.22
N LEU A 65 -1.80 -3.80 -4.38
CA LEU A 65 -2.83 -2.82 -4.69
C LEU A 65 -3.69 -3.25 -5.88
N THR A 66 -5.00 -3.20 -5.69
CA THR A 66 -5.97 -3.24 -6.78
C THR A 66 -6.32 -1.83 -7.21
N ARG A 67 -6.26 -1.56 -8.52
CA ARG A 67 -6.59 -0.26 -9.11
C ARG A 67 -7.64 -0.40 -10.20
N ASN A 68 -8.50 0.59 -10.31
CA ASN A 68 -9.45 0.68 -11.42
C ASN A 68 -8.77 1.18 -12.71
N ALA A 69 -9.55 1.30 -13.79
CA ALA A 69 -9.06 1.74 -15.10
C ALA A 69 -8.51 3.18 -15.11
N SER A 70 -8.93 4.05 -14.17
CA SER A 70 -8.41 5.40 -14.00
C SER A 70 -7.13 5.44 -13.15
N GLY A 71 -6.68 4.29 -12.59
CA GLY A 71 -5.51 4.19 -11.74
C GLY A 71 -5.76 4.44 -10.25
N ALA A 72 -7.00 4.73 -9.85
CA ALA A 72 -7.35 4.91 -8.45
C ALA A 72 -7.31 3.58 -7.68
N ILE A 73 -6.78 3.59 -6.46
CA ILE A 73 -6.77 2.42 -5.58
C ILE A 73 -8.22 2.10 -5.18
N THR A 74 -8.63 0.85 -5.36
CA THR A 74 -9.97 0.36 -4.99
C THR A 74 -9.94 -0.66 -3.86
N ALA A 75 -8.80 -1.34 -3.68
CA ALA A 75 -8.51 -2.28 -2.59
C ALA A 75 -7.01 -2.44 -2.45
N GLY A 76 -6.57 -3.06 -1.36
CA GLY A 76 -5.18 -3.48 -1.21
C GLY A 76 -4.88 -4.06 0.15
N ASP A 77 -3.80 -4.82 0.18
CA ASP A 77 -3.25 -5.47 1.35
C ASP A 77 -1.89 -4.86 1.70
N VAL A 78 -1.57 -4.86 2.99
CA VAL A 78 -0.27 -4.42 3.49
C VAL A 78 0.47 -5.62 4.04
N ILE A 79 1.61 -5.94 3.43
CA ILE A 79 2.44 -7.08 3.77
C ILE A 79 3.65 -6.58 4.55
N PHE A 80 3.77 -7.01 5.80
CA PHE A 80 4.95 -6.80 6.64
C PHE A 80 5.86 -8.02 6.53
N SER A 81 7.16 -7.78 6.33
CA SER A 81 8.18 -8.85 6.33
C SER A 81 9.45 -8.30 6.96
N PHE A 82 9.72 -8.67 8.21
CA PHE A 82 10.83 -8.17 9.01
C PHE A 82 11.57 -9.30 9.70
N ASN A 83 12.90 -9.21 9.72
CA ASN A 83 13.74 -9.94 10.65
C ASN A 83 14.14 -8.98 11.77
N TYR A 84 14.11 -9.44 13.01
CA TYR A 84 14.51 -8.64 14.17
C TYR A 84 15.53 -9.39 15.03
N ALA A 85 16.32 -8.61 15.75
CA ALA A 85 17.25 -9.14 16.75
C ALA A 85 17.34 -8.18 17.95
N PHE A 86 17.22 -8.73 19.14
CA PHE A 86 17.52 -8.12 20.44
C PHE A 86 18.72 -8.82 21.06
N SER A 87 19.41 -8.16 22.00
CA SER A 87 20.54 -8.77 22.71
C SER A 87 20.15 -9.79 23.80
N GLY A 88 18.89 -10.18 23.88
CA GLY A 88 18.33 -11.15 24.82
C GLY A 88 16.86 -11.36 24.58
N PRO A 89 16.18 -12.18 25.40
CA PRO A 89 14.77 -12.50 25.24
C PRO A 89 13.89 -11.27 25.05
N ALA A 90 12.96 -11.33 24.11
CA ALA A 90 12.02 -10.27 23.81
C ALA A 90 10.65 -10.83 23.44
N THR A 91 9.59 -10.27 24.02
CA THR A 91 8.22 -10.57 23.63
C THR A 91 7.73 -9.44 22.74
N VAL A 92 7.60 -9.71 21.44
CA VAL A 92 7.06 -8.74 20.49
C VAL A 92 5.55 -8.64 20.71
N THR A 93 5.05 -7.41 20.86
CA THR A 93 3.63 -7.13 21.13
C THR A 93 2.93 -6.36 20.01
N GLY A 94 3.70 -5.83 19.04
CA GLY A 94 3.14 -5.11 17.92
C GLY A 94 4.16 -4.74 16.87
N LEU A 95 3.70 -4.65 15.64
CA LEU A 95 4.41 -4.07 14.49
C LEU A 95 3.40 -3.24 13.70
N HIS A 96 3.60 -1.93 13.62
CA HIS A 96 2.59 -1.01 13.11
C HIS A 96 3.16 0.04 12.18
N ILE A 97 2.30 0.56 11.29
CA ILE A 97 2.52 1.87 10.64
C ILE A 97 1.77 2.90 11.46
N HIS A 98 2.46 3.95 11.85
CA HIS A 98 1.94 5.11 12.55
C HIS A 98 1.95 6.34 11.67
N GLN A 99 1.02 7.27 11.90
CA GLN A 99 0.96 8.55 11.18
C GLN A 99 1.56 9.67 12.02
N ALA A 100 2.78 10.06 11.70
CA ALA A 100 3.42 11.30 12.19
C ALA A 100 4.67 11.62 11.38
N ALA A 101 5.05 12.90 11.39
CA ALA A 101 6.33 13.35 10.85
C ALA A 101 7.50 12.83 11.71
N LYS A 102 8.71 12.86 11.17
CA LYS A 102 9.92 12.47 11.88
C LYS A 102 10.07 13.26 13.19
N GLY A 103 10.35 12.53 14.27
CA GLY A 103 10.56 13.13 15.61
C GLY A 103 9.26 13.33 16.40
N VAL A 104 8.12 12.85 15.89
CA VAL A 104 6.83 12.92 16.57
C VAL A 104 6.24 11.51 16.73
N ASN A 105 5.50 11.28 17.83
CA ASN A 105 4.69 10.07 18.01
C ASN A 105 3.30 10.30 17.45
N GLY A 106 2.74 9.29 16.76
CA GLY A 106 1.42 9.36 16.13
C GLY A 106 0.57 8.11 16.35
N ALA A 107 -0.67 8.19 15.89
CA ALA A 107 -1.61 7.09 15.98
C ALA A 107 -1.25 5.94 15.02
N ILE A 108 -1.63 4.72 15.39
CA ILE A 108 -1.56 3.54 14.51
C ILE A 108 -2.59 3.71 13.39
N VAL A 109 -2.15 3.47 12.14
CA VAL A 109 -3.04 3.48 10.97
C VAL A 109 -3.12 2.12 10.29
N VAL A 110 -2.08 1.28 10.42
CA VAL A 110 -2.08 -0.12 9.96
C VAL A 110 -1.29 -0.96 10.97
N GLY A 111 -1.86 -2.07 11.42
CA GLY A 111 -1.22 -3.01 12.32
C GLY A 111 -0.95 -4.35 11.65
N ALA A 112 0.21 -4.96 11.90
CA ALA A 112 0.45 -6.35 11.56
C ALA A 112 -0.36 -7.27 12.49
N ALA A 113 -0.99 -8.31 11.94
CA ALA A 113 -1.52 -9.39 12.75
C ALA A 113 -0.35 -10.29 13.17
N LEU A 114 -0.01 -10.28 14.47
CA LEU A 114 1.04 -11.12 15.01
C LEU A 114 0.50 -12.52 15.33
N SER A 115 1.26 -13.55 15.00
CA SER A 115 0.97 -14.91 15.45
C SER A 115 1.47 -15.12 16.89
N ALA A 116 1.01 -16.20 17.53
CA ALA A 116 1.51 -16.58 18.85
C ALA A 116 3.03 -16.84 18.85
N ASN A 117 3.57 -17.33 17.73
CA ASN A 117 5.01 -17.57 17.58
C ASN A 117 5.81 -16.27 17.46
N ASP A 118 5.24 -15.23 16.84
CA ASP A 118 5.88 -13.91 16.78
C ASP A 118 5.99 -13.26 18.16
N ALA A 119 5.04 -13.56 19.06
CA ALA A 119 4.96 -13.01 20.40
C ALA A 119 5.82 -13.76 21.44
N ALA A 120 6.14 -15.02 21.21
CA ALA A 120 6.82 -15.90 22.18
C ALA A 120 8.28 -16.18 21.77
N ASP A 121 9.09 -15.13 21.70
CA ASP A 121 10.50 -15.25 21.37
C ASP A 121 11.36 -15.45 22.63
N THR A 122 12.10 -16.55 22.70
CA THR A 122 12.91 -16.91 23.86
C THR A 122 14.38 -16.52 23.73
N ASP A 123 14.87 -16.25 22.53
CA ASP A 123 16.27 -15.88 22.27
C ASP A 123 16.44 -14.43 21.79
N GLY A 124 15.36 -13.75 21.45
CA GLY A 124 15.35 -12.37 20.97
C GLY A 124 15.61 -12.23 19.48
N VAL A 125 15.66 -13.31 18.72
CA VAL A 125 15.91 -13.28 17.28
C VAL A 125 14.77 -13.97 16.53
N GLY A 126 14.12 -13.26 15.63
CA GLY A 126 12.99 -13.82 14.91
C GLY A 126 12.65 -13.09 13.61
N ASN A 127 11.55 -13.53 13.03
CA ASN A 127 10.97 -12.90 11.86
C ASN A 127 9.45 -12.73 12.02
N ILE A 128 8.92 -11.69 11.39
CA ILE A 128 7.49 -11.43 11.32
C ILE A 128 7.13 -11.37 9.84
N THR A 129 6.20 -12.22 9.42
CA THR A 129 5.54 -12.11 8.12
C THR A 129 4.04 -12.06 8.34
N SER A 130 3.42 -10.94 8.00
CA SER A 130 2.01 -10.69 8.24
C SER A 130 1.37 -9.99 7.05
N VAL A 131 0.16 -10.39 6.71
CA VAL A 131 -0.67 -9.74 5.68
C VAL A 131 -1.88 -9.12 6.36
N MET A 132 -1.94 -7.79 6.35
CA MET A 132 -3.11 -7.05 6.78
C MET A 132 -4.01 -6.78 5.57
N THR A 133 -5.13 -7.50 5.51
CA THR A 133 -6.13 -7.38 4.44
C THR A 133 -7.12 -6.25 4.73
N GLY A 134 -7.73 -5.72 3.68
CA GLY A 134 -8.84 -4.77 3.81
C GLY A 134 -8.44 -3.39 4.34
N THR A 135 -7.18 -3.00 4.22
CA THR A 135 -6.77 -1.62 4.52
C THR A 135 -7.50 -0.66 3.56
N SER A 136 -8.08 0.41 4.10
CA SER A 136 -8.90 1.32 3.30
C SER A 136 -8.09 1.95 2.14
N PRO A 137 -8.68 2.07 0.94
CA PRO A 137 -8.03 2.73 -0.19
C PRO A 137 -7.51 4.14 0.14
N ALA A 138 -8.25 4.89 0.97
CA ALA A 138 -7.86 6.22 1.40
C ALA A 138 -6.58 6.21 2.26
N THR A 139 -6.45 5.25 3.20
CA THR A 139 -5.24 5.08 4.01
C THR A 139 -4.05 4.69 3.15
N LEU A 140 -4.23 3.73 2.23
CA LEU A 140 -3.19 3.30 1.30
C LEU A 140 -2.69 4.47 0.43
N GLN A 141 -3.62 5.24 -0.14
CA GLN A 141 -3.28 6.41 -0.96
C GLN A 141 -2.55 7.48 -0.15
N ALA A 142 -3.02 7.79 1.06
CA ALA A 142 -2.41 8.81 1.92
C ALA A 142 -0.95 8.47 2.29
N ILE A 143 -0.65 7.17 2.56
CA ILE A 143 0.72 6.73 2.84
C ILE A 143 1.60 6.86 1.59
N LEU A 144 1.08 6.50 0.41
CA LEU A 144 1.82 6.58 -0.85
C LEU A 144 2.10 8.02 -1.29
N ASP A 145 1.15 8.92 -1.04
CA ASP A 145 1.28 10.34 -1.40
C ASP A 145 2.33 11.06 -0.54
N ASN A 146 2.40 10.69 0.73
CA ASN A 146 3.34 11.33 1.65
C ASN A 146 3.95 10.35 2.66
N PRO A 147 4.75 9.36 2.23
CA PRO A 147 5.30 8.33 3.11
C PRO A 147 6.15 8.89 4.26
N ARG A 148 6.72 10.08 4.11
CA ARG A 148 7.51 10.73 5.16
C ARG A 148 6.70 11.21 6.37
N ASN A 149 5.37 11.18 6.28
CA ASN A 149 4.45 11.41 7.40
C ASN A 149 4.03 10.10 8.08
N TYR A 150 4.75 9.01 7.83
CA TYR A 150 4.47 7.70 8.43
C TYR A 150 5.77 7.04 8.86
N TYR A 151 5.71 6.24 9.91
CA TYR A 151 6.82 5.42 10.36
C TYR A 151 6.36 4.02 10.72
N VAL A 152 7.26 3.05 10.58
CA VAL A 152 7.04 1.69 11.07
C VAL A 152 7.68 1.55 12.44
N ASN A 153 6.97 0.95 13.39
CA ASN A 153 7.38 0.77 14.77
C ASN A 153 7.14 -0.66 15.23
N LEU A 154 8.15 -1.27 15.85
CA LEU A 154 8.07 -2.55 16.54
C LEU A 154 8.02 -2.34 18.05
N HIS A 155 7.06 -2.98 18.70
CA HIS A 155 6.79 -2.89 20.11
C HIS A 155 7.11 -4.20 20.82
N THR A 156 7.50 -4.11 22.10
CA THR A 156 7.69 -5.28 22.96
C THR A 156 7.02 -5.07 24.32
N SER A 157 6.88 -6.14 25.11
CA SER A 157 6.35 -6.05 26.46
C SER A 157 7.15 -5.11 27.38
N VAL A 158 8.46 -4.96 27.15
CA VAL A 158 9.34 -4.03 27.90
C VAL A 158 9.25 -2.61 27.35
N TYR A 159 9.00 -2.46 26.05
CA TYR A 159 8.88 -1.17 25.36
C TYR A 159 7.49 -1.07 24.68
N PRO A 160 6.41 -0.90 25.45
CA PRO A 160 5.06 -0.89 24.92
C PRO A 160 4.75 0.34 24.05
N ASN A 161 5.52 1.41 24.18
CA ASN A 161 5.40 2.62 23.36
C ASN A 161 6.28 2.59 22.08
N GLY A 162 7.01 1.48 21.87
CA GLY A 162 7.94 1.27 20.76
C GLY A 162 9.34 0.93 21.23
N ALA A 163 9.92 -0.12 20.66
CA ALA A 163 11.30 -0.56 20.92
C ALA A 163 12.26 -0.06 19.83
N MET A 164 11.79 0.00 18.61
CA MET A 164 12.57 0.47 17.46
C MET A 164 11.66 0.89 16.31
N ARG A 165 12.02 1.98 15.62
CA ARG A 165 11.26 2.49 14.49
C ARG A 165 12.13 3.04 13.37
N GLU A 166 11.50 3.24 12.21
CA GLU A 166 12.05 4.01 11.10
C GLU A 166 10.96 4.81 10.38
N GLN A 167 11.30 6.04 10.00
CA GLN A 167 10.46 6.86 9.14
C GLN A 167 10.40 6.26 7.74
N MET A 168 9.21 6.16 7.17
CA MET A 168 9.05 5.70 5.80
C MET A 168 9.63 6.72 4.80
N HIS A 169 10.12 6.22 3.68
CA HIS A 169 10.67 7.04 2.59
C HIS A 169 9.92 6.68 1.31
N ASN A 170 10.30 7.32 0.19
CA ASN A 170 9.72 6.93 -1.10
C ASN A 170 9.99 5.43 -1.37
N PRO A 171 8.97 4.68 -1.80
CA PRO A 171 9.14 3.27 -2.08
C PRO A 171 10.14 3.08 -3.22
N LYS A 172 10.94 2.01 -3.14
CA LYS A 172 11.70 1.58 -4.31
C LYS A 172 10.72 1.00 -5.32
N LYS A 173 10.91 1.33 -6.59
CA LYS A 173 10.21 0.64 -7.67
C LYS A 173 10.79 -0.77 -7.73
N GLY A 174 9.95 -1.78 -7.50
CA GLY A 174 10.28 -3.17 -7.70
C GLY A 174 10.45 -3.51 -9.17
#